data_89597f598a3686264df25923cf9992ee
#
_entry.id   89597f598a3686264df25923cf9992ee
#
_cell.length_a   1.000
_cell.length_b   1.000
_cell.length_c   1.000
_cell.angle_alpha   90.00
_cell.angle_beta   90.00
_cell.angle_gamma   90.00
#
_symmetry.space_group_name_H-M   'P 1'
#
loop_
_entity.id
_entity.type
_entity.pdbx_description
1 polymer ?
#
loop_
_entity_poly.entity_id
_entity_poly.type
_entity_poly.pdbx_seq_one_letter_code
_entity_poly.pdbx_strand_id
1 'polypeptide(L)'
;MTNPDWPDGPRESVGYGAASMPDGPADPPSASNGPGASGRRRRRRRRLGSYVAVAVVLLALVVGVVIWAPWRKPPVLQPTGLAAGARTTSSVTFRWSGPATGPSPDRYLVLRNGKVISSVPGTVTRFHAAGLAPDTAYKYRVAAVRSGNRSALSPILTVNTKSPPVSAARWQGRWTVDIRITKGAGALRGKGATGWTEAWRTSPTCPAGPCTVQVTGGLNRQTFKATLARTGAVYTGTTKADVFRCGQSGNSVPIKSTLTIRVTVTSAQPVKGAWLAGAWTGQMEISSPYTLGRTYYCKTFKLTTKISGSS
;
A
#
# COMPACT_ATOMS: atom_id res chain seq x y z
N MET A 1 -25.62 -7.82 -26.36
CA MET A 1 -25.74 -6.36 -26.40
C MET A 1 -26.83 -5.98 -25.42
N THR A 2 -26.50 -5.79 -24.17
CA THR A 2 -27.36 -5.13 -23.16
C THR A 2 -26.40 -4.71 -22.04
N ASN A 3 -26.37 -3.43 -21.81
CA ASN A 3 -25.56 -2.73 -20.82
C ASN A 3 -26.23 -2.91 -19.44
N PRO A 4 -25.56 -3.28 -18.36
CA PRO A 4 -26.19 -3.29 -17.05
C PRO A 4 -26.12 -1.90 -16.41
N ASP A 5 -27.31 -1.43 -16.00
CA ASP A 5 -27.59 -0.20 -15.29
C ASP A 5 -26.85 -0.13 -13.94
N TRP A 6 -26.28 1.04 -13.67
CA TRP A 6 -25.79 1.44 -12.34
C TRP A 6 -26.94 2.14 -11.60
N PRO A 7 -27.21 1.84 -10.33
CA PRO A 7 -28.19 2.58 -9.55
C PRO A 7 -27.62 3.94 -9.10
N ASP A 8 -28.39 4.98 -9.39
CA ASP A 8 -28.18 6.35 -8.94
C ASP A 8 -28.28 6.44 -7.41
N GLY A 9 -27.23 6.97 -6.77
CA GLY A 9 -27.23 7.35 -5.36
C GLY A 9 -28.00 8.66 -5.14
N PRO A 10 -28.58 8.87 -3.95
CA PRO A 10 -29.40 10.04 -3.67
C PRO A 10 -28.58 11.32 -3.60
N ARG A 11 -29.03 12.34 -4.35
CA ARG A 11 -28.55 13.72 -4.26
C ARG A 11 -29.17 14.38 -3.02
N GLU A 12 -28.37 14.64 -2.01
CA GLU A 12 -28.74 15.57 -0.95
C GLU A 12 -28.63 17.00 -1.45
N SER A 13 -29.78 17.66 -1.55
CA SER A 13 -29.91 19.09 -1.79
C SER A 13 -29.69 19.85 -0.45
N VAL A 14 -28.57 20.54 -0.33
CA VAL A 14 -28.35 21.49 0.76
C VAL A 14 -29.13 22.76 0.46
N GLY A 15 -30.23 22.97 1.19
CA GLY A 15 -31.02 24.18 1.16
C GLY A 15 -30.31 25.30 1.92
N TYR A 16 -30.04 26.40 1.25
CA TYR A 16 -29.66 27.67 1.87
C TYR A 16 -30.88 28.30 2.54
N GLY A 17 -30.95 28.25 3.87
CA GLY A 17 -31.89 29.03 4.67
C GLY A 17 -31.44 30.48 4.75
N ALA A 18 -32.24 31.39 4.19
CA ALA A 18 -32.11 32.81 4.36
C ALA A 18 -32.48 33.20 5.80
N ALA A 19 -31.57 33.75 6.53
CA ALA A 19 -31.83 34.34 7.84
C ALA A 19 -32.40 35.75 7.67
N SER A 20 -33.62 35.95 8.15
CA SER A 20 -34.29 37.22 8.22
C SER A 20 -33.65 38.12 9.30
N MET A 21 -33.39 39.36 8.94
CA MET A 21 -33.00 40.42 9.90
C MET A 21 -34.20 40.83 10.72
N PRO A 22 -34.08 41.11 12.02
CA PRO A 22 -35.09 41.85 12.79
C PRO A 22 -34.88 43.35 12.67
N ASP A 23 -36.03 44.04 12.60
CA ASP A 23 -36.21 45.48 12.50
C ASP A 23 -35.64 46.27 13.71
N GLY A 24 -35.25 47.49 13.43
CA GLY A 24 -34.65 48.42 14.36
C GLY A 24 -35.58 48.99 15.43
N PRO A 25 -35.03 49.63 16.42
CA PRO A 25 -35.76 50.14 17.59
C PRO A 25 -36.38 51.50 17.36
N ALA A 26 -37.55 51.67 17.93
CA ALA A 26 -38.35 52.89 17.96
C ALA A 26 -37.73 53.94 18.91
N ASP A 27 -37.91 55.21 18.57
CA ASP A 27 -37.53 56.40 19.32
C ASP A 27 -38.32 56.60 20.62
N PRO A 28 -37.75 57.32 21.62
CA PRO A 28 -38.40 57.60 22.89
C PRO A 28 -39.18 58.91 22.87
N PRO A 29 -40.18 59.03 23.71
CA PRO A 29 -40.89 60.31 23.86
C PRO A 29 -40.18 61.26 24.81
N SER A 30 -40.26 62.57 24.51
CA SER A 30 -39.86 63.74 25.29
C SER A 30 -40.85 64.02 26.43
N ALA A 31 -40.34 64.43 27.59
CA ALA A 31 -41.03 65.31 28.56
C ALA A 31 -40.00 65.82 29.53
N SER A 32 -39.78 67.07 29.60
CA SER A 32 -40.25 68.28 30.19
C SER A 32 -39.83 68.47 31.67
N ASN A 33 -39.05 69.56 31.83
CA ASN A 33 -39.05 70.64 32.85
C ASN A 33 -39.17 70.36 34.33
N GLY A 34 -38.21 70.97 35.07
CA GLY A 34 -38.39 71.56 36.37
C GLY A 34 -37.08 71.80 37.15
N PRO A 35 -36.82 73.02 37.65
CA PRO A 35 -35.53 73.36 38.22
C PRO A 35 -35.53 73.25 39.77
N GLY A 36 -34.41 72.73 40.28
CA GLY A 36 -34.18 72.68 41.74
C GLY A 36 -32.70 72.79 42.08
N ALA A 37 -32.35 73.93 42.59
CA ALA A 37 -31.01 74.28 43.00
C ALA A 37 -30.58 73.57 44.30
N SER A 38 -29.26 73.58 44.50
CA SER A 38 -28.49 73.26 45.71
C SER A 38 -27.84 71.88 45.81
N GLY A 39 -26.47 71.84 45.79
CA GLY A 39 -25.69 70.62 46.08
C GLY A 39 -24.25 70.63 45.65
N ARG A 40 -23.57 71.77 45.53
CA ARG A 40 -22.19 71.92 45.03
C ARG A 40 -21.08 71.49 45.99
N ARG A 41 -21.25 70.56 46.93
CA ARG A 41 -20.15 70.20 47.84
C ARG A 41 -19.86 68.71 48.04
N ARG A 42 -20.50 67.74 47.32
CA ARG A 42 -20.24 66.33 47.52
C ARG A 42 -19.59 65.61 46.35
N ARG A 43 -19.27 66.25 45.21
CA ARG A 43 -18.74 65.55 43.99
C ARG A 43 -17.24 65.34 44.01
N ARG A 44 -16.42 65.95 44.88
CA ARG A 44 -14.95 65.74 44.81
C ARG A 44 -14.44 64.49 45.50
N ARG A 45 -15.16 63.93 46.49
CA ARG A 45 -14.67 62.69 47.16
C ARG A 45 -15.04 61.38 46.45
N ARG A 46 -16.06 61.32 45.56
CA ARG A 46 -16.43 60.10 44.84
C ARG A 46 -15.52 59.77 43.63
N ARG A 47 -14.86 60.78 43.08
CA ARG A 47 -13.95 60.56 41.94
C ARG A 47 -12.61 59.94 42.35
N LEU A 48 -12.09 60.17 43.53
CA LEU A 48 -10.85 59.54 44.01
C LEU A 48 -11.05 58.06 44.30
N GLY A 49 -12.19 57.68 44.86
CA GLY A 49 -12.48 56.26 45.14
C GLY A 49 -12.61 55.40 43.85
N SER A 50 -13.14 56.02 42.79
CA SER A 50 -13.28 55.32 41.50
C SER A 50 -11.95 55.07 40.84
N TYR A 51 -10.98 55.96 40.90
CA TYR A 51 -9.65 55.79 40.34
C TYR A 51 -8.82 54.78 41.17
N VAL A 52 -8.96 54.70 42.44
CA VAL A 52 -8.31 53.75 43.33
C VAL A 52 -8.86 52.33 43.05
N ALA A 53 -10.15 52.14 42.87
CA ALA A 53 -10.76 50.90 42.57
C ALA A 53 -10.29 50.35 41.15
N VAL A 54 -10.23 51.22 40.14
CA VAL A 54 -9.71 50.87 38.80
C VAL A 54 -8.23 50.54 38.85
N ALA A 55 -7.44 51.32 39.64
CA ALA A 55 -6.00 51.01 39.79
C ALA A 55 -5.75 49.67 40.48
N VAL A 56 -6.54 49.29 41.50
CA VAL A 56 -6.45 48.02 42.19
C VAL A 56 -6.85 46.85 41.27
N VAL A 57 -7.89 47.02 40.46
CA VAL A 57 -8.31 45.99 39.47
C VAL A 57 -7.24 45.82 38.40
N LEU A 58 -6.67 46.90 37.87
CA LEU A 58 -5.59 46.84 36.91
C LEU A 58 -4.32 46.20 37.49
N LEU A 59 -3.98 46.54 38.73
CA LEU A 59 -2.85 45.93 39.42
C LEU A 59 -3.09 44.44 39.67
N ALA A 60 -4.31 44.04 40.08
CA ALA A 60 -4.69 42.64 40.26
C ALA A 60 -4.65 41.87 38.92
N LEU A 61 -5.06 42.47 37.79
CA LEU A 61 -4.96 41.90 36.46
C LEU A 61 -3.50 41.74 36.02
N VAL A 62 -2.66 42.76 36.24
CA VAL A 62 -1.24 42.70 35.92
C VAL A 62 -0.52 41.67 36.78
N VAL A 63 -0.78 41.64 38.10
CA VAL A 63 -0.23 40.63 39.01
C VAL A 63 -0.72 39.22 38.64
N GLY A 64 -2.01 39.09 38.30
CA GLY A 64 -2.57 37.82 37.81
C GLY A 64 -1.88 37.31 36.52
N VAL A 65 -1.63 38.20 35.56
CA VAL A 65 -0.92 37.88 34.32
C VAL A 65 0.53 37.51 34.59
N VAL A 66 1.22 38.26 35.47
CA VAL A 66 2.63 38.02 35.82
C VAL A 66 2.79 36.71 36.63
N ILE A 67 1.87 36.40 37.53
CA ILE A 67 1.91 35.11 38.27
C ILE A 67 1.53 33.93 37.37
N TRP A 68 0.68 34.12 36.37
CA TRP A 68 0.20 33.05 35.49
C TRP A 68 1.12 32.80 34.31
N ALA A 69 1.87 33.81 33.83
CA ALA A 69 2.74 33.68 32.67
C ALA A 69 3.94 32.71 32.85
N PRO A 70 4.64 32.63 33.99
CA PRO A 70 5.80 31.76 34.13
C PRO A 70 5.48 30.27 34.20
N TRP A 71 4.21 29.88 34.40
CA TRP A 71 3.81 28.48 34.51
C TRP A 71 3.47 27.81 33.16
N ARG A 72 3.42 28.58 32.08
CA ARG A 72 3.24 28.01 30.74
C ARG A 72 4.56 27.31 30.31
N LYS A 73 4.59 25.98 30.39
CA LYS A 73 5.70 25.21 29.88
C LYS A 73 5.94 25.60 28.41
N PRO A 74 7.19 25.90 28.01
CA PRO A 74 7.48 26.29 26.63
C PRO A 74 7.00 25.20 25.67
N PRO A 75 6.40 25.57 24.53
CA PRO A 75 5.91 24.60 23.57
C PRO A 75 7.07 23.71 23.08
N VAL A 76 6.80 22.43 22.95
CA VAL A 76 7.77 21.48 22.36
C VAL A 76 7.77 21.70 20.86
N LEU A 77 8.92 22.10 20.31
CA LEU A 77 9.06 22.34 18.88
C LEU A 77 9.15 21.03 18.10
N GLN A 78 8.61 21.03 16.89
CA GLN A 78 8.62 19.85 16.02
C GLN A 78 10.04 19.57 15.48
N PRO A 79 10.41 18.29 15.27
CA PRO A 79 11.61 17.91 14.55
C PRO A 79 11.53 18.34 13.08
N THR A 80 12.68 18.72 12.50
CA THR A 80 12.79 19.19 11.12
C THR A 80 13.79 18.33 10.33
N GLY A 81 13.95 18.59 9.04
CA GLY A 81 14.96 17.93 8.22
C GLY A 81 14.81 16.41 8.10
N LEU A 82 13.58 15.87 8.23
CA LEU A 82 13.35 14.43 8.09
C LEU A 82 13.70 13.99 6.66
N ALA A 83 14.76 13.18 6.53
CA ALA A 83 15.32 12.78 5.25
C ALA A 83 15.65 11.28 5.22
N ALA A 84 15.40 10.65 4.07
CA ALA A 84 15.74 9.26 3.83
C ALA A 84 17.27 9.10 3.69
N GLY A 85 17.78 7.98 4.20
CA GLY A 85 19.14 7.51 4.04
C GLY A 85 19.18 6.18 3.26
N ALA A 86 19.95 5.21 3.78
CA ALA A 86 20.08 3.89 3.17
C ALA A 86 18.75 3.13 3.13
N ARG A 87 18.53 2.42 2.01
CA ARG A 87 17.34 1.61 1.77
C ARG A 87 17.77 0.23 1.28
N THR A 88 17.09 -0.80 1.77
CA THR A 88 17.19 -2.18 1.28
C THR A 88 15.81 -2.67 0.80
N THR A 89 15.68 -3.91 0.49
CA THR A 89 14.40 -4.55 0.16
C THR A 89 13.50 -4.75 1.38
N SER A 90 14.04 -4.66 2.60
CA SER A 90 13.32 -4.93 3.84
C SER A 90 13.58 -3.92 4.95
N SER A 91 14.33 -2.85 4.67
CA SER A 91 14.64 -1.82 5.66
C SER A 91 14.80 -0.44 5.03
N VAL A 92 14.58 0.58 5.86
CA VAL A 92 14.82 1.99 5.55
C VAL A 92 15.49 2.64 6.75
N THR A 93 16.55 3.40 6.51
CA THR A 93 17.15 4.29 7.50
C THR A 93 16.76 5.72 7.16
N PHE A 94 16.44 6.53 8.14
CA PHE A 94 16.19 7.96 7.98
C PHE A 94 16.74 8.74 9.17
N ARG A 95 16.94 10.03 8.99
CA ARG A 95 17.46 10.97 9.98
C ARG A 95 16.56 12.20 10.04
N TRP A 96 16.68 12.92 11.14
CA TRP A 96 16.02 14.22 11.36
C TRP A 96 16.95 15.13 12.15
N SER A 97 16.58 16.40 12.21
CA SER A 97 17.21 17.36 13.10
C SER A 97 16.29 17.60 14.30
N GLY A 98 16.88 17.73 15.47
CA GLY A 98 16.17 18.20 16.64
C GLY A 98 15.65 19.64 16.45
N PRO A 99 14.89 20.17 17.41
CA PRO A 99 14.47 21.56 17.39
C PRO A 99 15.69 22.49 17.30
N ALA A 100 15.63 23.48 16.39
CA ALA A 100 16.73 24.42 16.21
C ALA A 100 16.95 25.36 17.41
N THR A 101 15.91 25.57 18.19
CA THR A 101 15.91 26.45 19.39
C THR A 101 15.14 25.77 20.52
N GLY A 102 15.37 26.24 21.74
CA GLY A 102 14.70 25.72 22.93
C GLY A 102 15.39 24.47 23.50
N PRO A 103 14.81 23.94 24.56
CA PRO A 103 15.42 22.82 25.29
C PRO A 103 15.23 21.49 24.55
N SER A 104 16.24 20.61 24.68
CA SER A 104 16.25 19.28 24.09
C SER A 104 15.03 18.44 24.52
N PRO A 105 14.46 17.64 23.64
CA PRO A 105 13.40 16.71 23.99
C PRO A 105 13.92 15.55 24.84
N ASP A 106 13.06 14.95 25.65
CA ASP A 106 13.39 13.76 26.43
C ASP A 106 13.47 12.53 25.51
N ARG A 107 12.58 12.49 24.51
CA ARG A 107 12.50 11.40 23.53
C ARG A 107 11.82 11.86 22.23
N TYR A 108 12.01 11.06 21.18
CA TYR A 108 11.26 11.17 19.95
C TYR A 108 10.33 9.98 19.77
N LEU A 109 9.11 10.22 19.30
CA LEU A 109 8.18 9.20 18.82
C LEU A 109 8.33 9.09 17.31
N VAL A 110 8.61 7.87 16.85
CA VAL A 110 8.68 7.56 15.43
C VAL A 110 7.36 6.93 14.99
N LEU A 111 6.76 7.48 13.94
CA LEU A 111 5.50 7.00 13.40
C LEU A 111 5.71 6.45 12.00
N ARG A 112 5.03 5.33 11.71
CA ARG A 112 4.90 4.75 10.38
C ARG A 112 3.43 4.61 10.02
N ASN A 113 3.03 5.17 8.87
CA ASN A 113 1.63 5.15 8.41
C ASN A 113 0.62 5.63 9.48
N GLY A 114 1.01 6.67 10.24
CA GLY A 114 0.19 7.26 11.30
C GLY A 114 0.25 6.58 12.67
N LYS A 115 0.83 5.39 12.78
CA LYS A 115 0.97 4.65 14.04
C LYS A 115 2.36 4.81 14.63
N VAL A 116 2.47 4.99 15.95
CA VAL A 116 3.75 5.00 16.68
C VAL A 116 4.33 3.59 16.62
N ILE A 117 5.56 3.47 16.11
CA ILE A 117 6.30 2.21 15.99
C ILE A 117 7.48 2.12 16.96
N SER A 118 7.97 3.27 17.44
CA SER A 118 9.11 3.32 18.37
C SER A 118 9.13 4.62 19.15
N SER A 119 9.80 4.57 20.30
CA SER A 119 10.20 5.73 21.09
C SER A 119 11.73 5.64 21.28
N VAL A 120 12.46 6.69 20.89
CA VAL A 120 13.92 6.75 21.00
C VAL A 120 14.33 7.94 21.87
N PRO A 121 15.48 7.88 22.57
CA PRO A 121 16.00 8.99 23.39
C PRO A 121 16.13 10.30 22.60
N GLY A 122 16.02 11.45 23.27
CA GLY A 122 16.12 12.77 22.65
C GLY A 122 17.48 13.11 22.03
N THR A 123 18.51 12.33 22.33
CA THR A 123 19.84 12.41 21.71
C THR A 123 19.94 11.67 20.37
N VAL A 124 18.99 10.80 20.07
CA VAL A 124 18.95 9.98 18.85
C VAL A 124 18.22 10.74 17.75
N THR A 125 18.91 10.99 16.64
CA THR A 125 18.37 11.68 15.46
C THR A 125 18.37 10.82 14.20
N ARG A 126 18.51 9.51 14.36
CA ARG A 126 18.49 8.50 13.28
C ARG A 126 17.67 7.29 13.71
N PHE A 127 16.96 6.71 12.77
CA PHE A 127 16.18 5.50 13.01
C PHE A 127 16.35 4.50 11.86
N HIS A 128 16.43 3.21 12.20
CA HIS A 128 16.47 2.10 11.26
C HIS A 128 15.19 1.29 11.40
N ALA A 129 14.33 1.38 10.39
CA ALA A 129 13.12 0.58 10.29
C ALA A 129 13.42 -0.70 9.51
N ALA A 130 13.21 -1.86 10.14
CA ALA A 130 13.41 -3.18 9.53
C ALA A 130 12.08 -3.96 9.43
N GLY A 131 12.12 -5.13 8.79
CA GLY A 131 10.95 -6.01 8.63
C GLY A 131 9.88 -5.42 7.71
N LEU A 132 10.31 -4.61 6.75
CA LEU A 132 9.43 -3.97 5.76
C LEU A 132 9.20 -4.91 4.56
N ALA A 133 8.03 -4.79 3.94
CA ALA A 133 7.76 -5.45 2.67
C ALA A 133 8.59 -4.81 1.55
N PRO A 134 9.04 -5.58 0.56
CA PRO A 134 9.79 -5.07 -0.59
C PRO A 134 8.89 -4.22 -1.50
N ASP A 135 9.51 -3.31 -2.26
CA ASP A 135 8.87 -2.43 -3.24
C ASP A 135 7.60 -1.74 -2.71
N THR A 136 7.65 -1.30 -1.46
CA THR A 136 6.49 -0.77 -0.74
C THR A 136 6.79 0.63 -0.23
N ALA A 137 5.81 1.53 -0.43
CA ALA A 137 5.86 2.90 0.07
C ALA A 137 5.45 2.96 1.55
N TYR A 138 6.26 3.63 2.36
CA TYR A 138 6.00 3.90 3.77
C TYR A 138 6.05 5.39 4.05
N LYS A 139 5.12 5.88 4.87
CA LYS A 139 5.05 7.26 5.32
C LYS A 139 5.57 7.35 6.76
N TYR A 140 6.66 8.10 6.97
CA TYR A 140 7.23 8.32 8.30
C TYR A 140 7.03 9.74 8.77
N ARG A 141 6.87 9.90 10.07
CA ARG A 141 6.85 11.17 10.80
C ARG A 141 7.53 11.00 12.15
N VAL A 142 8.02 12.09 12.70
CA VAL A 142 8.64 12.13 14.03
C VAL A 142 7.99 13.24 14.83
N ALA A 143 7.79 13.00 16.14
CA ALA A 143 7.38 14.01 17.09
C ALA A 143 8.35 14.04 18.27
N ALA A 144 8.66 15.22 18.78
CA ALA A 144 9.41 15.39 20.02
C ALA A 144 8.47 15.31 21.23
N VAL A 145 8.95 14.74 22.33
CA VAL A 145 8.24 14.71 23.61
C VAL A 145 9.15 15.25 24.70
N ARG A 146 8.62 16.15 25.52
CA ARG A 146 9.30 16.73 26.67
C ARG A 146 8.33 16.94 27.82
N SER A 147 8.71 16.47 29.01
CA SER A 147 7.90 16.60 30.25
C SER A 147 6.44 16.20 30.01
N GLY A 148 6.22 15.09 29.25
CA GLY A 148 4.90 14.58 28.88
C GLY A 148 4.20 15.30 27.72
N ASN A 149 4.64 16.50 27.34
CA ASN A 149 4.06 17.25 26.22
C ASN A 149 4.65 16.79 24.89
N ARG A 150 3.79 16.70 23.86
CA ARG A 150 4.17 16.29 22.51
C ARG A 150 4.17 17.48 21.56
N SER A 151 5.17 17.57 20.69
CA SER A 151 5.21 18.54 19.59
C SER A 151 4.20 18.22 18.49
N ALA A 152 4.02 19.16 17.57
CA ALA A 152 3.48 18.85 16.24
C ALA A 152 4.33 17.77 15.56
N LEU A 153 3.73 17.04 14.60
CA LEU A 153 4.42 16.03 13.81
C LEU A 153 5.31 16.69 12.75
N SER A 154 6.50 16.15 12.52
CA SER A 154 7.32 16.55 11.37
C SER A 154 6.56 16.48 10.05
N PRO A 155 7.01 17.14 8.98
CA PRO A 155 6.56 16.85 7.62
C PRO A 155 6.62 15.35 7.31
N ILE A 156 5.78 14.88 6.36
CA ILE A 156 5.75 13.47 5.97
C ILE A 156 6.99 13.16 5.12
N LEU A 157 7.72 12.12 5.51
CA LEU A 157 8.71 11.47 4.66
C LEU A 157 8.05 10.25 4.00
N THR A 158 7.87 10.29 2.69
CA THR A 158 7.48 9.09 1.92
C THR A 158 8.74 8.45 1.34
N VAL A 159 8.94 7.15 1.61
CA VAL A 159 10.11 6.41 1.15
C VAL A 159 9.72 4.98 0.78
N ASN A 160 10.22 4.50 -0.36
CA ASN A 160 9.99 3.14 -0.82
C ASN A 160 11.19 2.25 -0.44
N THR A 161 10.91 1.02 0.00
CA THR A 161 11.91 -0.04 0.02
C THR A 161 12.36 -0.38 -1.40
N LYS A 162 13.55 -0.97 -1.55
CA LYS A 162 14.01 -1.42 -2.88
C LYS A 162 13.21 -2.63 -3.34
N SER A 163 13.03 -2.76 -4.65
CA SER A 163 12.51 -3.97 -5.28
C SER A 163 13.59 -5.04 -5.30
N PRO A 164 13.33 -6.29 -4.87
CA PRO A 164 14.22 -7.40 -5.12
C PRO A 164 14.33 -7.69 -6.62
N PRO A 165 15.39 -8.37 -7.08
CA PRO A 165 15.46 -8.82 -8.45
C PRO A 165 14.35 -9.83 -8.76
N VAL A 166 13.92 -9.91 -10.02
CA VAL A 166 12.90 -10.88 -10.48
C VAL A 166 13.32 -12.33 -10.16
N SER A 167 14.64 -12.60 -10.20
CA SER A 167 15.21 -13.89 -9.78
C SER A 167 15.00 -14.25 -8.30
N ALA A 168 14.55 -13.34 -7.46
CA ALA A 168 14.17 -13.62 -6.07
C ALA A 168 12.66 -13.90 -5.92
N ALA A 169 11.86 -13.68 -6.96
CA ALA A 169 10.41 -13.87 -6.88
C ALA A 169 10.04 -15.36 -6.76
N ARG A 170 9.04 -15.66 -5.96
CA ARG A 170 8.45 -16.99 -5.86
C ARG A 170 7.38 -17.16 -6.94
N TRP A 171 7.46 -18.22 -7.70
CA TRP A 171 6.42 -18.54 -8.68
C TRP A 171 5.33 -19.37 -8.00
N GLN A 172 4.34 -18.69 -7.45
CA GLN A 172 3.28 -19.25 -6.65
C GLN A 172 1.94 -18.62 -7.04
N GLY A 173 0.91 -19.43 -7.22
CA GLY A 173 -0.44 -18.92 -7.47
C GLY A 173 -1.24 -19.73 -8.47
N ARG A 174 -2.34 -19.14 -8.90
CA ARG A 174 -3.16 -19.61 -10.02
C ARG A 174 -2.88 -18.72 -11.21
N TRP A 175 -2.84 -19.32 -12.39
CA TRP A 175 -2.44 -18.66 -13.62
C TRP A 175 -3.43 -18.99 -14.73
N THR A 176 -3.83 -17.98 -15.49
CA THR A 176 -4.39 -18.18 -16.82
C THR A 176 -3.23 -18.25 -17.79
N VAL A 177 -3.09 -19.36 -18.48
CA VAL A 177 -1.94 -19.66 -19.33
C VAL A 177 -2.36 -19.68 -20.78
N ASP A 178 -1.79 -18.77 -21.56
CA ASP A 178 -1.89 -18.80 -23.02
C ASP A 178 -0.89 -19.78 -23.60
N ILE A 179 -1.37 -20.73 -24.38
CA ILE A 179 -0.56 -21.75 -25.05
C ILE A 179 -0.69 -21.55 -26.55
N ARG A 180 0.43 -21.35 -27.25
CA ARG A 180 0.44 -21.17 -28.72
C ARG A 180 1.41 -22.13 -29.37
N ILE A 181 0.95 -22.95 -30.31
CA ILE A 181 1.80 -23.82 -31.10
C ILE A 181 2.67 -22.96 -32.02
N THR A 182 3.99 -23.13 -31.92
CA THR A 182 4.95 -22.44 -32.78
C THR A 182 5.57 -23.36 -33.84
N LYS A 183 5.65 -24.66 -33.55
CA LYS A 183 6.21 -25.65 -34.45
C LYS A 183 5.57 -27.02 -34.20
N GLY A 184 5.13 -27.69 -35.26
CA GLY A 184 4.67 -29.08 -35.25
C GLY A 184 5.54 -29.92 -36.16
N ALA A 185 5.84 -31.15 -35.71
CA ALA A 185 6.55 -32.16 -36.50
C ALA A 185 5.83 -33.52 -36.43
N GLY A 186 6.11 -34.42 -37.35
CA GLY A 186 5.44 -35.71 -37.45
C GLY A 186 3.98 -35.53 -37.89
N ALA A 187 3.06 -36.17 -37.21
CA ALA A 187 1.63 -36.14 -37.54
C ALA A 187 1.00 -34.73 -37.44
N LEU A 188 1.67 -33.79 -36.80
CA LEU A 188 1.21 -32.41 -36.60
C LEU A 188 2.01 -31.38 -37.41
N ARG A 189 2.73 -31.84 -38.46
CA ARG A 189 3.41 -30.95 -39.39
C ARG A 189 2.39 -30.04 -40.10
N GLY A 190 2.66 -28.72 -40.14
CA GLY A 190 1.79 -27.73 -40.77
C GLY A 190 0.55 -27.32 -39.98
N LYS A 191 0.32 -27.84 -38.78
CA LYS A 191 -0.65 -27.31 -37.82
C LYS A 191 -0.09 -26.02 -37.24
N GLY A 192 -0.37 -24.88 -37.91
CA GLY A 192 0.11 -23.57 -37.49
C GLY A 192 -0.72 -23.00 -36.32
N ALA A 193 -0.12 -22.08 -35.64
CA ALA A 193 -0.58 -21.01 -34.73
C ALA A 193 -1.99 -21.11 -34.10
N THR A 194 -2.45 -22.28 -33.72
CA THR A 194 -3.62 -22.42 -32.86
C THR A 194 -3.19 -22.16 -31.42
N GLY A 195 -3.92 -21.27 -30.76
CA GLY A 195 -3.73 -20.96 -29.35
C GLY A 195 -5.00 -21.26 -28.56
N TRP A 196 -4.84 -21.59 -27.30
CA TRP A 196 -5.91 -21.77 -26.33
C TRP A 196 -5.42 -21.37 -24.94
N THR A 197 -6.35 -21.19 -24.01
CA THR A 197 -6.04 -20.87 -22.62
C THR A 197 -6.29 -22.06 -21.72
N GLU A 198 -5.45 -22.21 -20.71
CA GLU A 198 -5.56 -23.24 -19.68
C GLU A 198 -5.32 -22.66 -18.30
N ALA A 199 -5.85 -23.32 -17.29
CA ALA A 199 -5.60 -22.95 -15.90
C ALA A 199 -4.42 -23.76 -15.33
N TRP A 200 -3.41 -23.06 -14.78
CA TRP A 200 -2.32 -23.70 -14.07
C TRP A 200 -2.28 -23.25 -12.62
N ARG A 201 -1.77 -24.11 -11.77
CA ARG A 201 -1.48 -23.81 -10.36
C ARG A 201 -0.03 -24.14 -10.06
N THR A 202 0.66 -23.21 -9.42
CA THR A 202 2.05 -23.40 -9.00
C THR A 202 2.17 -23.33 -7.48
N SER A 203 2.97 -24.24 -6.92
CA SER A 203 3.21 -24.35 -5.48
C SER A 203 4.69 -24.59 -5.23
N PRO A 204 5.42 -23.62 -4.65
CA PRO A 204 6.81 -23.85 -4.26
C PRO A 204 6.93 -24.94 -3.20
N THR A 205 8.00 -25.73 -3.26
CA THR A 205 8.24 -26.85 -2.35
C THR A 205 8.83 -26.43 -0.99
N CYS A 206 9.25 -25.18 -0.84
CA CYS A 206 9.81 -24.64 0.39
C CYS A 206 8.98 -23.46 0.94
N PRO A 207 9.01 -23.19 2.25
CA PRO A 207 8.22 -22.12 2.86
C PRO A 207 8.71 -20.70 2.48
N ALA A 208 10.01 -20.54 2.20
CA ALA A 208 10.61 -19.27 1.86
C ALA A 208 11.78 -19.45 0.89
N GLY A 209 12.13 -18.38 0.17
CA GLY A 209 13.28 -18.34 -0.76
C GLY A 209 13.03 -19.02 -2.11
N PRO A 210 14.08 -19.10 -2.94
CA PRO A 210 14.05 -19.76 -4.22
C PRO A 210 14.06 -21.29 -4.07
N CYS A 211 13.10 -21.98 -4.67
CA CYS A 211 13.01 -23.43 -4.61
C CYS A 211 12.35 -24.02 -5.86
N THR A 212 12.36 -25.31 -5.97
CA THR A 212 11.58 -26.05 -6.96
C THR A 212 10.11 -25.74 -6.82
N VAL A 213 9.36 -25.87 -7.91
CA VAL A 213 7.94 -25.61 -7.96
C VAL A 213 7.20 -26.83 -8.49
N GLN A 214 6.14 -27.20 -7.80
CA GLN A 214 5.16 -28.14 -8.35
C GLN A 214 4.15 -27.38 -9.19
N VAL A 215 3.96 -27.82 -10.41
CA VAL A 215 2.97 -27.31 -11.36
C VAL A 215 1.88 -28.35 -11.52
N THR A 216 0.63 -27.94 -11.33
CA THR A 216 -0.54 -28.70 -11.79
C THR A 216 -1.20 -27.84 -12.86
N GLY A 217 -1.28 -28.33 -14.08
CA GLY A 217 -1.77 -27.58 -15.23
C GLY A 217 -2.74 -28.36 -16.10
N GLY A 218 -3.62 -27.61 -16.77
CA GLY A 218 -4.42 -28.12 -17.87
C GLY A 218 -3.59 -28.18 -19.17
N LEU A 219 -3.84 -29.19 -19.99
CA LEU A 219 -3.37 -29.26 -21.35
C LEU A 219 -4.35 -30.13 -22.16
N ASN A 220 -4.96 -29.55 -23.19
CA ASN A 220 -5.93 -30.26 -24.03
C ASN A 220 -7.04 -30.95 -23.21
N ARG A 221 -7.64 -30.25 -22.25
CA ARG A 221 -8.69 -30.74 -21.31
C ARG A 221 -8.22 -31.87 -20.38
N GLN A 222 -6.94 -32.23 -20.39
CA GLN A 222 -6.32 -33.20 -19.49
C GLN A 222 -5.46 -32.46 -18.45
N THR A 223 -5.23 -33.08 -17.31
CA THR A 223 -4.40 -32.51 -16.24
C THR A 223 -3.02 -33.16 -16.26
N PHE A 224 -1.98 -32.35 -16.03
CA PHE A 224 -0.65 -32.86 -15.78
C PHE A 224 -0.09 -32.31 -14.47
N LYS A 225 0.90 -33.01 -13.92
CA LYS A 225 1.71 -32.55 -12.79
C LYS A 225 3.17 -32.60 -13.19
N ALA A 226 3.91 -31.55 -12.83
CA ALA A 226 5.34 -31.47 -13.08
C ALA A 226 6.06 -30.85 -11.90
N THR A 227 7.29 -31.27 -11.64
CA THR A 227 8.20 -30.61 -10.71
C THR A 227 9.27 -29.90 -11.53
N LEU A 228 9.38 -28.58 -11.36
CA LEU A 228 10.33 -27.76 -12.10
C LEU A 228 11.45 -27.31 -11.15
N ALA A 229 12.69 -27.64 -11.52
CA ALA A 229 13.89 -27.14 -10.86
C ALA A 229 14.10 -25.67 -11.20
N ARG A 230 14.70 -24.92 -10.29
CA ARG A 230 14.93 -23.48 -10.45
C ARG A 230 16.41 -23.12 -10.60
N THR A 231 16.70 -22.24 -11.55
CA THR A 231 17.98 -21.56 -11.70
C THR A 231 17.73 -20.09 -11.97
N GLY A 232 17.99 -19.23 -10.97
CA GLY A 232 17.67 -17.81 -11.06
C GLY A 232 16.17 -17.55 -11.25
N ALA A 233 15.79 -16.88 -12.33
CA ALA A 233 14.39 -16.63 -12.71
C ALA A 233 13.77 -17.75 -13.57
N VAL A 234 14.55 -18.78 -13.92
CA VAL A 234 14.17 -19.85 -14.86
C VAL A 234 13.77 -21.10 -14.10
N TYR A 235 12.67 -21.72 -14.52
CA TYR A 235 12.17 -23.00 -14.04
C TYR A 235 12.17 -24.00 -15.18
N THR A 236 12.74 -25.19 -14.98
CA THR A 236 12.81 -26.24 -15.99
C THR A 236 12.47 -27.60 -15.41
N GLY A 237 11.81 -28.43 -16.19
CA GLY A 237 11.51 -29.82 -15.80
C GLY A 237 10.85 -30.57 -16.88
N THR A 238 10.83 -31.90 -16.69
CA THR A 238 10.21 -32.85 -17.61
C THR A 238 9.26 -33.78 -16.87
N THR A 239 8.11 -34.06 -17.46
CA THR A 239 7.14 -34.99 -16.91
C THR A 239 6.50 -35.83 -18.00
N LYS A 240 5.91 -36.94 -17.62
CA LYS A 240 5.09 -37.78 -18.54
C LYS A 240 3.62 -37.64 -18.11
N ALA A 241 2.76 -37.42 -19.10
CA ALA A 241 1.32 -37.24 -18.83
C ALA A 241 0.48 -37.68 -20.03
N ASP A 242 -0.73 -38.13 -19.77
CA ASP A 242 -1.69 -38.56 -20.75
C ASP A 242 -2.52 -37.39 -21.28
N VAL A 243 -1.86 -36.45 -21.95
CA VAL A 243 -2.45 -35.19 -22.40
C VAL A 243 -3.06 -35.21 -23.78
N PHE A 244 -2.84 -36.30 -24.51
CA PHE A 244 -3.46 -36.54 -25.82
C PHE A 244 -4.15 -37.90 -25.84
N ARG A 245 -5.13 -38.02 -26.74
CA ARG A 245 -5.82 -39.28 -27.00
C ARG A 245 -5.64 -39.63 -28.45
N CYS A 246 -5.53 -40.90 -28.71
CA CYS A 246 -5.32 -41.46 -30.02
C CYS A 246 -6.41 -42.51 -30.38
N GLY A 247 -6.91 -42.48 -31.59
CA GLY A 247 -7.94 -43.39 -32.08
C GLY A 247 -9.10 -42.65 -32.75
N GLN A 248 -10.10 -43.38 -33.18
CA GLN A 248 -11.33 -42.84 -33.75
C GLN A 248 -12.30 -42.41 -32.62
N SER A 249 -13.24 -41.54 -32.96
CA SER A 249 -14.32 -41.11 -32.02
C SER A 249 -15.01 -42.34 -31.43
N GLY A 250 -15.06 -42.43 -30.11
CA GLY A 250 -15.60 -43.56 -29.38
C GLY A 250 -14.58 -44.64 -28.93
N ASN A 251 -13.44 -44.79 -29.62
CA ASN A 251 -12.40 -45.78 -29.31
C ASN A 251 -11.01 -45.16 -29.18
N SER A 252 -10.89 -44.03 -28.50
CA SER A 252 -9.62 -43.37 -28.32
C SER A 252 -8.93 -43.77 -27.01
N VAL A 253 -7.64 -44.06 -27.07
CA VAL A 253 -6.79 -44.40 -25.92
C VAL A 253 -5.90 -43.19 -25.51
N PRO A 254 -5.65 -42.99 -24.22
CA PRO A 254 -4.71 -41.96 -23.80
C PRO A 254 -3.29 -42.29 -24.24
N ILE A 255 -2.55 -41.23 -24.63
CA ILE A 255 -1.14 -41.38 -25.05
C ILE A 255 -0.26 -40.72 -24.01
N LYS A 256 0.65 -41.47 -23.42
CA LYS A 256 1.67 -40.99 -22.52
C LYS A 256 2.69 -40.14 -23.29
N SER A 257 2.58 -38.84 -23.17
CA SER A 257 3.45 -37.87 -23.81
C SER A 257 4.48 -37.34 -22.81
N THR A 258 5.67 -37.03 -23.31
CA THR A 258 6.71 -36.34 -22.54
C THR A 258 6.53 -34.82 -22.72
N LEU A 259 6.40 -34.12 -21.62
CA LEU A 259 6.32 -32.67 -21.57
C LEU A 259 7.63 -32.13 -21.00
N THR A 260 8.35 -31.32 -21.75
CA THR A 260 9.52 -30.56 -21.27
C THR A 260 9.11 -29.10 -21.17
N ILE A 261 9.17 -28.55 -19.98
CA ILE A 261 8.68 -27.21 -19.66
C ILE A 261 9.88 -26.34 -19.25
N ARG A 262 9.99 -25.17 -19.87
CA ARG A 262 10.93 -24.11 -19.48
C ARG A 262 10.16 -22.78 -19.35
N VAL A 263 10.20 -22.20 -18.19
CA VAL A 263 9.50 -20.93 -17.85
C VAL A 263 10.49 -19.94 -17.28
N THR A 264 10.38 -18.68 -17.67
CA THR A 264 11.13 -17.57 -17.12
C THR A 264 10.15 -16.56 -16.50
N VAL A 265 10.32 -16.25 -15.22
CA VAL A 265 9.57 -15.16 -14.57
C VAL A 265 10.06 -13.83 -15.14
N THR A 266 9.14 -13.01 -15.64
CA THR A 266 9.43 -11.75 -16.32
C THR A 266 9.07 -10.53 -15.49
N SER A 267 8.13 -10.65 -14.56
CA SER A 267 7.80 -9.59 -13.60
C SER A 267 7.54 -10.16 -12.21
N ALA A 268 7.68 -9.32 -11.22
CA ALA A 268 7.42 -9.68 -9.83
C ALA A 268 6.86 -8.49 -9.08
N GLN A 269 6.08 -8.76 -8.03
CA GLN A 269 5.39 -7.74 -7.24
C GLN A 269 5.28 -8.15 -5.77
N PRO A 270 5.17 -7.18 -4.85
CA PRO A 270 4.90 -7.47 -3.45
C PRO A 270 3.42 -7.84 -3.26
N VAL A 271 3.18 -9.02 -2.68
CA VAL A 271 1.83 -9.48 -2.31
C VAL A 271 1.85 -9.93 -0.86
N LYS A 272 1.13 -9.23 0.01
CA LYS A 272 1.05 -9.54 1.45
C LYS A 272 2.42 -9.74 2.11
N GLY A 273 3.41 -8.90 1.74
CA GLY A 273 4.76 -8.94 2.28
C GLY A 273 5.70 -9.96 1.63
N ALA A 274 5.22 -10.82 0.74
CA ALA A 274 6.03 -11.74 -0.06
C ALA A 274 6.34 -11.14 -1.44
N TRP A 275 7.48 -11.54 -2.03
CA TRP A 275 7.88 -11.17 -3.39
C TRP A 275 7.46 -12.28 -4.35
N LEU A 276 6.37 -12.08 -5.08
CA LEU A 276 5.76 -13.09 -5.94
C LEU A 276 5.90 -12.71 -7.42
N ALA A 277 5.98 -13.74 -8.27
CA ALA A 277 5.90 -13.56 -9.72
C ALA A 277 4.54 -12.94 -10.09
N GLY A 278 4.57 -11.93 -10.96
CA GLY A 278 3.38 -11.28 -11.52
C GLY A 278 3.09 -11.73 -12.95
N ALA A 279 4.15 -12.02 -13.72
CA ALA A 279 4.05 -12.58 -15.07
C ALA A 279 5.25 -13.46 -15.39
N TRP A 280 5.07 -14.34 -16.36
CA TRP A 280 6.12 -15.23 -16.85
C TRP A 280 5.86 -15.61 -18.31
N THR A 281 6.92 -16.00 -18.99
CA THR A 281 6.87 -16.56 -20.36
C THR A 281 7.69 -17.82 -20.42
N GLY A 282 7.45 -18.64 -21.42
CA GLY A 282 8.21 -19.88 -21.56
C GLY A 282 7.94 -20.64 -22.83
N GLN A 283 8.47 -21.84 -22.84
CA GLN A 283 8.28 -22.84 -23.90
C GLN A 283 7.92 -24.17 -23.27
N MET A 284 7.07 -24.90 -23.94
CA MET A 284 6.76 -26.28 -23.61
C MET A 284 6.92 -27.12 -24.87
N GLU A 285 7.75 -28.15 -24.78
CA GLU A 285 7.87 -29.18 -25.81
C GLU A 285 7.06 -30.40 -25.39
N ILE A 286 6.29 -30.92 -26.32
CA ILE A 286 5.46 -32.10 -26.12
C ILE A 286 5.88 -33.12 -27.17
N SER A 287 6.28 -34.29 -26.75
CA SER A 287 6.65 -35.39 -27.66
C SER A 287 5.91 -36.65 -27.29
N SER A 288 5.42 -37.33 -28.30
CA SER A 288 4.81 -38.65 -28.19
C SER A 288 5.69 -39.69 -28.93
N PRO A 289 6.18 -40.70 -28.22
CA PRO A 289 6.99 -41.73 -28.85
C PRO A 289 6.18 -42.84 -29.57
N TYR A 290 4.84 -42.77 -29.48
CA TYR A 290 4.01 -43.89 -29.91
C TYR A 290 3.75 -43.94 -31.42
N THR A 291 4.12 -45.01 -32.01
CA THR A 291 3.51 -45.62 -33.20
C THR A 291 2.58 -46.73 -32.73
N LEU A 292 1.30 -46.46 -32.55
CA LEU A 292 0.33 -47.52 -32.34
C LEU A 292 0.10 -48.20 -33.72
N GLY A 293 0.10 -49.53 -33.71
CA GLY A 293 0.01 -50.35 -34.89
C GLY A 293 -1.19 -50.08 -35.83
N ARG A 294 -1.33 -50.85 -36.90
CA ARG A 294 -2.19 -50.59 -38.06
C ARG A 294 -3.65 -50.21 -37.79
N THR A 295 -4.17 -50.41 -36.58
CA THR A 295 -5.56 -50.14 -36.20
C THR A 295 -5.81 -48.75 -35.61
N TYR A 296 -4.77 -48.03 -35.15
CA TYR A 296 -4.87 -46.71 -34.56
C TYR A 296 -3.96 -45.72 -35.29
N TYR A 297 -4.52 -44.72 -35.93
CA TYR A 297 -3.83 -43.68 -36.73
C TYR A 297 -2.94 -42.75 -35.95
N CYS A 298 -2.17 -43.24 -34.99
CA CYS A 298 -1.31 -42.46 -34.14
C CYS A 298 0.14 -42.53 -34.56
N LYS A 299 0.63 -41.46 -35.11
CA LYS A 299 2.03 -41.32 -35.50
C LYS A 299 2.77 -40.54 -34.41
N THR A 300 4.08 -40.74 -34.31
CA THR A 300 4.96 -39.89 -33.49
C THR A 300 4.77 -38.43 -33.85
N PHE A 301 4.72 -37.59 -32.84
CA PHE A 301 4.69 -36.15 -33.07
C PHE A 301 5.55 -35.41 -32.04
N LYS A 302 5.98 -34.21 -32.42
CA LYS A 302 6.59 -33.20 -31.52
C LYS A 302 5.91 -31.89 -31.76
N LEU A 303 5.55 -31.23 -30.66
CA LEU A 303 5.02 -29.86 -30.64
C LEU A 303 5.95 -28.98 -29.82
N THR A 304 6.24 -27.82 -30.34
CA THR A 304 6.85 -26.74 -29.58
C THR A 304 5.82 -25.63 -29.40
N THR A 305 5.61 -25.21 -28.19
CA THR A 305 4.63 -24.17 -27.87
C THR A 305 5.31 -22.98 -27.13
N LYS A 306 4.86 -21.77 -27.39
CA LYS A 306 5.09 -20.66 -26.51
C LYS A 306 3.99 -20.65 -25.45
N ILE A 307 4.37 -20.38 -24.21
CA ILE A 307 3.45 -20.29 -23.07
C ILE A 307 3.69 -19.00 -22.31
N SER A 308 2.65 -18.37 -21.84
CA SER A 308 2.74 -17.19 -20.98
C SER A 308 1.61 -17.21 -19.97
N GLY A 309 1.85 -16.62 -18.80
CA GLY A 309 0.86 -16.54 -17.75
C GLY A 309 0.92 -15.22 -16.99
N SER A 310 -0.26 -14.75 -16.63
CA SER A 310 -0.47 -13.63 -15.71
C SER A 310 -1.33 -14.08 -14.54
N SER A 311 -1.10 -13.48 -13.38
CA SER A 311 -1.85 -13.72 -12.14
C SER A 311 -3.03 -12.78 -11.98
#